data_6941428490d67b8018ec8eec86cc6be0
#
_entry.id   6941428490d67b8018ec8eec86cc6be0
#
_cell.length_a   1.000
_cell.length_b   1.000
_cell.length_c   1.000
_cell.angle_alpha   90.00
_cell.angle_beta   90.00
_cell.angle_gamma   90.00
#
_symmetry.space_group_name_H-M   'P 1'
#
loop_
_entity.id
_entity.type
_entity.pdbx_description
1 polymer ?
#
loop_
_entity_poly.entity_id
_entity_poly.type
_entity_poly.pdbx_seq_one_letter_code
_entity_poly.pdbx_strand_id
1 'polypeptide(L)'
;MNKNLSLLILSQIFAFTAAPVTVFLSGIIGSKFSPINTLATLPMALSVVGIALFAFFAAKLMSIIGRKLGFIYASVGTCFASLLTAYSIIIESFVLYNLGCFLIGGGIAFSHQYRFAAVEVVDKDCLLYTSPSPRDDISSRMPSSA
;
A
#
# COMPACT_ATOMS: atom_id res chain seq x y z
N MET A 1 20.04 -7.80 -13.65
CA MET A 1 18.98 -7.19 -12.83
C MET A 1 17.87 -6.76 -13.78
N ASN A 2 16.69 -7.37 -13.70
CA ASN A 2 15.62 -7.13 -14.66
C ASN A 2 15.08 -5.70 -14.50
N LYS A 3 14.98 -4.94 -15.58
CA LYS A 3 14.47 -3.53 -15.58
C LYS A 3 13.15 -3.38 -14.84
N ASN A 4 12.29 -4.40 -14.92
CA ASN A 4 10.99 -4.42 -14.24
C ASN A 4 11.12 -4.50 -12.70
N LEU A 5 12.09 -5.24 -12.19
CA LEU A 5 12.37 -5.36 -10.76
C LEU A 5 12.89 -4.02 -10.20
N SER A 6 13.81 -3.37 -10.92
CA SER A 6 14.33 -2.06 -10.52
C SER A 6 13.25 -0.98 -10.45
N LEU A 7 12.32 -0.97 -11.42
CA LEU A 7 11.17 -0.05 -11.42
C LEU A 7 10.23 -0.31 -10.23
N LEU A 8 9.97 -1.57 -9.89
CA LEU A 8 9.12 -1.91 -8.75
C LEU A 8 9.75 -1.49 -7.42
N ILE A 9 11.07 -1.70 -7.27
CA ILE A 9 11.80 -1.27 -6.07
C ILE A 9 11.76 0.25 -5.93
N LEU A 10 11.99 0.98 -7.02
CA LEU A 10 11.95 2.43 -7.01
C LEU A 10 10.56 2.96 -6.64
N SER A 11 9.50 2.41 -7.23
CA SER A 11 8.11 2.72 -6.89
C SER A 11 7.81 2.48 -5.42
N GLN A 12 8.35 1.39 -4.87
CA GLN A 12 8.15 1.04 -3.46
C GLN A 12 8.82 2.05 -2.52
N ILE A 13 10.02 2.53 -2.84
CA ILE A 13 10.73 3.54 -2.05
C ILE A 13 9.91 4.84 -2.00
N PHE A 14 9.41 5.32 -3.15
CA PHE A 14 8.58 6.51 -3.22
C PHE A 14 7.27 6.35 -2.44
N ALA A 15 6.62 5.19 -2.56
CA ALA A 15 5.37 4.92 -1.85
C ALA A 15 5.57 4.88 -0.32
N PHE A 16 6.69 4.32 0.16
CA PHE A 16 7.02 4.31 1.59
C PHE A 16 7.32 5.71 2.14
N THR A 17 7.91 6.58 1.33
CA THR A 17 8.17 7.97 1.74
C THR A 17 6.89 8.79 1.83
N ALA A 18 5.90 8.51 0.99
CA ALA A 18 4.62 9.23 1.00
C ALA A 18 3.82 9.00 2.29
N ALA A 19 3.89 7.81 2.89
CA ALA A 19 3.12 7.48 4.10
C ALA A 19 3.46 8.38 5.31
N PRO A 20 4.72 8.52 5.75
CA PRO A 20 5.05 9.42 6.87
C PRO A 20 4.76 10.89 6.56
N VAL A 21 4.97 11.33 5.31
CA VAL A 21 4.66 12.71 4.91
C VAL A 21 3.16 12.99 5.07
N THR A 22 2.30 12.08 4.64
CA THR A 22 0.83 12.21 4.80
C THR A 22 0.44 12.26 6.27
N VAL A 23 1.06 11.45 7.11
CA VAL A 23 0.80 11.46 8.56
C VAL A 23 1.18 12.80 9.19
N PHE A 24 2.37 13.33 8.87
CA PHE A 24 2.81 14.63 9.36
C PHE A 24 1.90 15.77 8.91
N LEU A 25 1.58 15.81 7.61
CA LEU A 25 0.70 16.84 7.07
C LEU A 25 -0.71 16.76 7.69
N SER A 26 -1.25 15.55 7.85
CA SER A 26 -2.58 15.37 8.42
C SER A 26 -2.66 15.86 9.87
N GLY A 27 -1.60 15.71 10.65
CA GLY A 27 -1.50 16.26 12.00
C GLY A 27 -1.51 17.78 12.03
N ILE A 28 -0.66 18.41 11.21
CA ILE A 28 -0.53 19.88 11.14
C ILE A 28 -1.82 20.52 10.59
N ILE A 29 -2.35 19.98 9.49
CA ILE A 29 -3.55 20.52 8.84
C ILE A 29 -4.78 20.21 9.68
N GLY A 30 -4.85 19.03 10.28
CA GLY A 30 -5.92 18.64 11.19
C GLY A 30 -6.02 19.58 12.38
N SER A 31 -4.90 19.97 12.98
CA SER A 31 -4.89 20.93 14.09
C SER A 31 -5.30 22.35 13.67
N LYS A 32 -5.05 22.74 12.41
CA LYS A 32 -5.38 24.07 11.89
C LYS A 32 -6.85 24.22 11.52
N PHE A 33 -7.44 23.20 10.91
CA PHE A 33 -8.83 23.26 10.40
C PHE A 33 -9.88 22.60 11.32
N SER A 34 -9.41 21.91 12.37
CA SER A 34 -10.32 21.26 13.30
C SER A 34 -11.07 22.29 14.15
N PRO A 35 -12.41 22.22 14.19
CA PRO A 35 -13.19 23.08 15.06
C PRO A 35 -13.00 22.76 16.56
N ILE A 36 -12.49 21.60 16.89
CA ILE A 36 -12.24 21.13 18.26
C ILE A 36 -10.89 20.41 18.27
N ASN A 37 -10.01 20.72 19.23
CA ASN A 37 -8.67 20.10 19.34
C ASN A 37 -8.69 18.57 19.37
N THR A 38 -9.73 17.96 19.88
CA THR A 38 -9.90 16.50 19.93
C THR A 38 -10.06 15.87 18.53
N LEU A 39 -10.54 16.61 17.55
CA LEU A 39 -10.75 16.14 16.18
C LEU A 39 -9.52 16.34 15.28
N ALA A 40 -8.45 16.92 15.78
CA ALA A 40 -7.23 17.17 15.01
C ALA A 40 -6.57 15.88 14.47
N THR A 41 -6.72 14.77 15.18
CA THR A 41 -6.20 13.44 14.80
C THR A 41 -7.12 12.64 13.88
N LEU A 42 -8.34 13.13 13.62
CA LEU A 42 -9.36 12.43 12.84
C LEU A 42 -8.91 12.15 11.39
N PRO A 43 -8.23 13.08 10.67
CA PRO A 43 -7.75 12.79 9.32
C PRO A 43 -6.73 11.62 9.28
N MET A 44 -5.87 11.55 10.30
CA MET A 44 -4.91 10.46 10.44
C MET A 44 -5.63 9.13 10.70
N ALA A 45 -6.60 9.10 11.61
CA ALA A 45 -7.39 7.92 11.91
C ALA A 45 -8.16 7.42 10.67
N LEU A 46 -8.76 8.33 9.90
CA LEU A 46 -9.47 8.00 8.67
C LEU A 46 -8.55 7.44 7.59
N SER A 47 -7.32 7.92 7.48
CA SER A 47 -6.36 7.36 6.53
C SER A 47 -6.00 5.91 6.89
N VAL A 48 -5.84 5.58 8.18
CA VAL A 48 -5.59 4.20 8.65
C VAL A 48 -6.80 3.30 8.39
N VAL A 49 -8.00 3.79 8.65
CA VAL A 49 -9.25 3.07 8.31
C VAL A 49 -9.34 2.84 6.80
N GLY A 50 -8.99 3.84 6.00
CA GLY A 50 -8.88 3.71 4.54
C GLY A 50 -7.92 2.60 4.13
N ILE A 51 -6.72 2.54 4.71
CA ILE A 51 -5.76 1.47 4.44
C ILE A 51 -6.38 0.10 4.74
N ALA A 52 -7.00 -0.07 5.90
CA ALA A 52 -7.58 -1.35 6.33
C ALA A 52 -8.71 -1.81 5.40
N LEU A 53 -9.64 -0.93 5.06
CA LEU A 53 -10.76 -1.25 4.19
C LEU A 53 -10.31 -1.54 2.75
N PHE A 54 -9.48 -0.68 2.18
CA PHE A 54 -9.03 -0.83 0.80
C PHE A 54 -8.01 -1.96 0.62
N ALA A 55 -7.32 -2.42 1.67
CA ALA A 55 -6.43 -3.57 1.58
C ALA A 55 -7.16 -4.84 1.12
N PHE A 56 -8.36 -5.08 1.65
CA PHE A 56 -9.19 -6.21 1.24
C PHE A 56 -9.66 -6.06 -0.22
N PHE A 57 -10.15 -4.87 -0.60
CA PHE A 57 -10.57 -4.58 -1.96
C PHE A 57 -9.41 -4.64 -2.95
N ALA A 58 -8.22 -4.16 -2.57
CA ALA A 58 -7.02 -4.22 -3.39
C ALA A 58 -6.62 -5.66 -3.72
N ALA A 59 -6.59 -6.53 -2.73
CA ALA A 59 -6.28 -7.94 -2.93
C ALA A 59 -7.28 -8.62 -3.88
N LYS A 60 -8.57 -8.40 -3.67
CA LYS A 60 -9.63 -8.94 -4.50
C LYS A 60 -9.62 -8.37 -5.93
N LEU A 61 -9.42 -7.06 -6.07
CA LEU A 61 -9.36 -6.41 -7.38
C LEU A 61 -8.18 -6.92 -8.22
N MET A 62 -7.01 -7.06 -7.60
CA MET A 62 -5.82 -7.56 -8.28
C MET A 62 -5.92 -9.03 -8.68
N SER A 63 -6.69 -9.85 -7.95
CA SER A 63 -6.93 -11.24 -8.32
C SER A 63 -7.85 -11.38 -9.55
N ILE A 64 -8.75 -10.42 -9.80
CA ILE A 64 -9.73 -10.44 -10.88
C ILE A 64 -9.20 -9.75 -12.14
N ILE A 65 -8.67 -8.53 -12.02
CA ILE A 65 -8.28 -7.68 -13.15
C ILE A 65 -6.81 -7.89 -13.53
N GLY A 66 -6.03 -8.51 -12.64
CA GLY A 66 -4.60 -8.66 -12.79
C GLY A 66 -3.83 -7.47 -12.19
N ARG A 67 -2.58 -7.73 -11.80
CA ARG A 67 -1.75 -6.77 -11.05
C ARG A 67 -1.42 -5.50 -11.82
N LYS A 68 -1.13 -5.63 -13.12
CA LYS A 68 -0.75 -4.47 -13.95
C LYS A 68 -1.86 -3.42 -14.01
N LEU A 69 -3.08 -3.84 -14.31
CA LEU A 69 -4.23 -2.93 -14.37
C LEU A 69 -4.63 -2.42 -12.98
N GLY A 70 -4.55 -3.28 -11.96
CA GLY A 70 -4.80 -2.88 -10.58
C GLY A 70 -3.91 -1.73 -10.11
N PHE A 71 -2.62 -1.75 -10.45
CA PHE A 71 -1.69 -0.66 -10.12
C PHE A 71 -1.98 0.63 -10.90
N ILE A 72 -2.39 0.55 -12.17
CA ILE A 72 -2.77 1.72 -12.95
C ILE A 72 -4.01 2.39 -12.33
N TYR A 73 -5.04 1.63 -12.02
CA TYR A 73 -6.24 2.17 -11.37
C TYR A 73 -5.94 2.76 -9.99
N ALA A 74 -5.09 2.10 -9.21
CA ALA A 74 -4.66 2.60 -7.91
C ALA A 74 -3.92 3.93 -8.02
N SER A 75 -2.98 4.07 -8.97
CA SER A 75 -2.22 5.31 -9.13
C SER A 75 -3.09 6.47 -9.62
N VAL A 76 -4.01 6.22 -10.55
CA VAL A 76 -4.99 7.21 -11.00
C VAL A 76 -5.90 7.63 -9.84
N GLY A 77 -6.43 6.66 -9.08
CA GLY A 77 -7.26 6.94 -7.91
C GLY A 77 -6.53 7.76 -6.84
N THR A 78 -5.26 7.44 -6.58
CA THR A 78 -4.43 8.20 -5.64
C THR A 78 -4.16 9.62 -6.13
N CYS A 79 -3.98 9.82 -7.44
CA CYS A 79 -3.82 11.13 -8.04
C CYS A 79 -5.09 11.98 -7.83
N PHE A 80 -6.27 11.43 -8.07
CA PHE A 80 -7.53 12.13 -7.78
C PHE A 80 -7.70 12.42 -6.29
N ALA A 81 -7.36 11.47 -5.41
CA ALA A 81 -7.44 11.67 -3.97
C ALA A 81 -6.51 12.81 -3.49
N SER A 82 -5.29 12.90 -4.04
CA SER A 82 -4.36 13.98 -3.70
C SER A 82 -4.83 15.35 -4.20
N LEU A 83 -5.40 15.42 -5.41
CA LEU A 83 -6.00 16.65 -5.93
C LEU A 83 -7.20 17.09 -5.09
N LEU A 84 -8.07 16.15 -4.69
CA LEU A 84 -9.20 16.44 -3.81
C LEU A 84 -8.71 16.99 -2.46
N THR A 85 -7.68 16.40 -1.89
CA THR A 85 -7.09 16.85 -0.63
C THR A 85 -6.47 18.24 -0.77
N ALA A 86 -5.76 18.51 -1.86
CA ALA A 86 -5.21 19.83 -2.13
C ALA A 86 -6.33 20.87 -2.29
N TYR A 87 -7.38 20.54 -3.00
CA TYR A 87 -8.55 21.41 -3.18
C TYR A 87 -9.29 21.69 -1.86
N SER A 88 -9.38 20.70 -0.98
CA SER A 88 -9.99 20.85 0.34
C SER A 88 -9.26 21.84 1.24
N ILE A 89 -7.93 21.95 1.07
CA ILE A 89 -7.11 22.91 1.82
C ILE A 89 -7.40 24.35 1.33
N ILE A 90 -7.64 24.54 0.04
CA ILE A 90 -7.95 25.86 -0.55
C ILE A 90 -9.31 26.36 -0.05
N ILE A 91 -10.30 25.46 0.08
CA ILE A 91 -11.67 25.80 0.54
C ILE A 91 -11.74 25.79 2.08
N GLU A 92 -10.69 25.39 2.78
CA GLU A 92 -10.67 25.26 4.25
C GLU A 92 -11.77 24.32 4.79
N SER A 93 -12.17 23.29 3.99
CA SER A 93 -13.21 22.34 4.38
C SER A 93 -12.62 21.14 5.09
N PHE A 94 -12.85 21.04 6.39
CA PHE A 94 -12.40 19.92 7.22
C PHE A 94 -12.99 18.57 6.78
N VAL A 95 -14.26 18.55 6.38
CA VAL A 95 -14.95 17.32 5.94
C VAL A 95 -14.35 16.80 4.64
N LEU A 96 -14.12 17.68 3.67
CA LEU A 96 -13.53 17.30 2.38
C LEU A 96 -12.08 16.84 2.53
N TYR A 97 -11.34 17.46 3.46
CA TYR A 97 -9.98 17.04 3.80
C TYR A 97 -9.94 15.62 4.37
N ASN A 98 -10.85 15.30 5.30
CA ASN A 98 -10.99 13.96 5.87
C ASN A 98 -11.32 12.90 4.81
N LEU A 99 -12.19 13.21 3.88
CA LEU A 99 -12.52 12.33 2.76
C LEU A 99 -11.29 12.09 1.86
N GLY A 100 -10.53 13.14 1.57
CA GLY A 100 -9.28 13.03 0.83
C GLY A 100 -8.25 12.13 1.51
N CYS A 101 -8.05 12.29 2.83
CA CYS A 101 -7.15 11.45 3.63
C CYS A 101 -7.59 9.97 3.63
N PHE A 102 -8.88 9.70 3.71
CA PHE A 102 -9.43 8.35 3.60
C PHE A 102 -9.12 7.69 2.25
N LEU A 103 -9.28 8.42 1.15
CA LEU A 103 -8.98 7.93 -0.20
C LEU A 103 -7.48 7.75 -0.43
N ILE A 104 -6.63 8.63 0.11
CA ILE A 104 -5.16 8.48 0.08
C ILE A 104 -4.75 7.21 0.83
N GLY A 105 -5.39 6.90 1.98
CA GLY A 105 -5.22 5.64 2.68
C GLY A 105 -5.47 4.43 1.77
N GLY A 106 -6.49 4.49 0.91
CA GLY A 106 -6.73 3.49 -0.12
C GLY A 106 -5.54 3.32 -1.08
N GLY A 107 -4.96 4.41 -1.57
CA GLY A 107 -3.77 4.37 -2.43
C GLY A 107 -2.56 3.72 -1.74
N ILE A 108 -2.35 4.00 -0.46
CA ILE A 108 -1.30 3.37 0.35
C ILE A 108 -1.54 1.85 0.46
N ALA A 109 -2.79 1.41 0.64
CA ALA A 109 -3.15 0.00 0.70
C ALA A 109 -2.74 -0.76 -0.57
N PHE A 110 -2.95 -0.17 -1.75
CA PHE A 110 -2.48 -0.75 -3.02
C PHE A 110 -0.94 -0.78 -3.10
N SER A 111 -0.26 0.22 -2.55
CA SER A 111 1.20 0.28 -2.53
C SER A 111 1.82 -0.89 -1.74
N HIS A 112 1.17 -1.37 -0.70
CA HIS A 112 1.62 -2.56 0.03
C HIS A 112 1.66 -3.83 -0.85
N GLN A 113 0.85 -3.90 -1.90
CA GLN A 113 0.84 -5.01 -2.85
C GLN A 113 2.07 -5.07 -3.77
N TYR A 114 2.86 -3.97 -3.89
CA TYR A 114 4.10 -3.98 -4.67
C TYR A 114 5.10 -5.02 -4.18
N ARG A 115 5.13 -5.30 -2.89
CA ARG A 115 6.02 -6.32 -2.29
C ARG A 115 5.71 -7.70 -2.84
N PHE A 116 4.44 -8.06 -2.95
CA PHE A 116 4.02 -9.35 -3.51
C PHE A 116 4.26 -9.42 -5.02
N ALA A 117 4.08 -8.32 -5.73
CA ALA A 117 4.40 -8.25 -7.15
C ALA A 117 5.90 -8.40 -7.41
N ALA A 118 6.75 -7.85 -6.56
CA ALA A 118 8.21 -7.99 -6.68
C ALA A 118 8.68 -9.44 -6.52
N VAL A 119 8.07 -10.18 -5.57
CA VAL A 119 8.39 -11.61 -5.35
C VAL A 119 8.03 -12.47 -6.56
N GLU A 120 6.96 -12.16 -7.28
CA GLU A 120 6.59 -12.92 -8.49
C GLU A 120 7.50 -12.66 -9.69
N VAL A 121 8.11 -11.48 -9.75
CA VAL A 121 9.05 -11.10 -10.84
C VAL A 121 10.44 -11.75 -10.63
N VAL A 122 10.77 -12.07 -9.40
CA VAL A 122 11.97 -12.85 -9.09
C VAL A 122 11.70 -14.29 -9.53
N ASP A 123 12.49 -14.78 -10.48
CA ASP A 123 12.38 -16.10 -11.08
C ASP A 123 12.07 -17.18 -10.03
N LYS A 124 11.10 -18.04 -10.36
CA LYS A 124 10.67 -19.15 -9.51
C LYS A 124 11.83 -20.08 -9.11
N ASP A 125 12.88 -20.15 -9.92
CA ASP A 125 14.09 -20.91 -9.65
C ASP A 125 14.90 -20.36 -8.46
N CYS A 126 14.91 -19.04 -8.28
CA CYS A 126 15.63 -18.40 -7.17
C CYS A 126 14.90 -18.58 -5.82
N LEU A 127 13.59 -18.65 -5.83
CA LEU A 127 12.77 -18.91 -4.62
C LEU A 127 12.82 -20.38 -4.18
N LEU A 128 13.01 -21.30 -5.12
CA LEU A 128 13.19 -22.74 -4.83
C LEU A 128 14.51 -23.02 -4.09
N TYR A 129 15.54 -22.20 -4.30
CA TYR A 129 16.83 -22.35 -3.63
C TYR A 129 16.86 -21.78 -2.21
N THR A 130 15.97 -20.86 -1.87
CA THR A 130 15.95 -20.20 -0.55
C THR A 130 14.90 -20.76 0.40
N SER A 131 13.93 -21.54 -0.10
CA SER A 131 12.94 -22.21 0.75
C SER A 131 13.28 -23.70 0.83
N PRO A 132 13.74 -24.23 1.99
CA PRO A 132 13.88 -25.67 2.14
C PRO A 132 12.51 -26.30 1.90
N SER A 133 12.45 -27.15 0.89
CA SER A 133 11.23 -27.90 0.58
C SER A 133 10.95 -28.82 1.77
N PRO A 134 9.70 -28.85 2.30
CA PRO A 134 9.34 -29.81 3.33
C PRO A 134 9.49 -31.28 2.88
N ARG A 135 9.76 -31.50 1.59
CA ARG A 135 10.04 -32.81 1.02
C ARG A 135 11.46 -33.30 1.29
N ASP A 136 12.42 -32.39 1.44
CA ASP A 136 13.81 -32.75 1.70
C ASP A 136 14.03 -33.22 3.13
N ASP A 137 13.23 -32.72 4.08
CA ASP A 137 13.23 -33.14 5.48
C ASP A 137 12.66 -34.56 5.68
N ILE A 138 11.80 -35.03 4.79
CA ILE A 138 11.18 -36.37 4.90
C ILE A 138 12.14 -37.43 4.31
N SER A 139 12.88 -37.08 3.29
CA SER A 139 13.81 -37.99 2.62
C SER A 139 15.05 -38.30 3.47
N SER A 140 15.47 -37.36 4.32
CA SER A 140 16.61 -37.57 5.23
C SER A 140 16.27 -38.35 6.52
N ARG A 141 14.98 -38.60 6.79
CA ARG A 141 14.50 -39.32 7.98
C ARG A 141 14.07 -40.76 7.74
N MET A 142 14.17 -41.28 6.52
CA MET A 142 13.93 -42.71 6.31
C MET A 142 15.18 -43.48 6.73
N PRO A 143 15.12 -44.25 7.85
CA PRO A 143 16.20 -45.21 8.15
C PRO A 143 16.23 -46.24 7.04
N SER A 144 17.37 -46.40 6.44
CA SER A 144 17.66 -47.52 5.56
C SER A 144 17.47 -48.81 6.37
N SER A 145 16.29 -49.42 6.29
CA SER A 145 16.05 -50.78 6.77
C SER A 145 16.64 -51.70 5.73
N ALA A 146 17.84 -52.23 6.05
CA ALA A 146 18.39 -53.41 5.42
C ALA A 146 17.51 -54.66 5.68
#